data_c0a065eb212fb3c0ccf3c0dc966c4c72
#
_entry.id   c0a065eb212fb3c0ccf3c0dc966c4c72
#
_cell.length_a   1.000
_cell.length_b   1.000
_cell.length_c   1.000
_cell.angle_alpha   90.00
_cell.angle_beta   90.00
_cell.angle_gamma   90.00
#
_symmetry.space_group_name_H-M   'P 1'
#
loop_
_entity.id
_entity.type
_entity.pdbx_description
1 polymer ?
#
loop_
_entity_poly.entity_id
_entity_poly.type
_entity_poly.pdbx_seq_one_letter_code
_entity_poly.pdbx_strand_id
1 'polypeptide(L)'
;MTDSFPEFIGKYKVQGIIAKGGMGVVYKAIHPSLKRYVVIKKMTARRNSSNVERFKREAQILLDLQSPYIVHLFDYFTEGGYRYMVEELVDGMAVDKLLQKQTVLSPQLALLILQDACFALKYAHSKDIVHRDIKPGNILISKRAEIKLADFGIASDKEQGDDSLTQSGVALGTPAYMPPEQFEDSAAVDQRADIYALGIMLYEMVTGSKPYPGTLSIETLNTIKKGKYISPRKIDKTVPPVVCRLIRKMLKPKAKQRFQTTAPILKIIKRYLKHYDTHAIRVQLAKMIANQNMVQEPAYVQKDLKRRKIMRIAVSCVAAAAVFATCWHQGWIHRSILRHWFTPVKIEIQMPSTSSATLDLPVCAFFFENDGNEIPEVPNTRRVLSAPSKKNAENSSKYKRLIAKDVFLTPGAYRVKLVAGPYVWWKSFSVGKEDCVLDCQFLKDMRRPIKVIPNAVDSVTGSDISAQTTVKVSYNGFWVPLNDVPKEKILSNTVWKFKFSADGYNDEIFSLRFDWYQDELYVSASMSPKNTQAKDKK
;
A
#
# COMPACT_ATOMS: atom_id res chain seq x y z
N MET A 1 -13.44 25.74 -32.30
CA MET A 1 -13.65 24.42 -32.93
C MET A 1 -13.84 23.42 -31.79
N THR A 2 -15.04 22.89 -31.58
CA THR A 2 -15.30 21.84 -30.62
C THR A 2 -14.61 20.58 -31.10
N ASP A 3 -13.61 20.12 -30.36
CA ASP A 3 -12.93 18.85 -30.67
C ASP A 3 -13.96 17.72 -30.70
N SER A 4 -14.33 17.24 -31.87
CA SER A 4 -15.25 16.11 -32.01
C SER A 4 -14.54 14.84 -31.54
N PHE A 5 -15.14 14.13 -30.60
CA PHE A 5 -14.71 12.83 -30.14
C PHE A 5 -15.85 11.82 -30.31
N PRO A 6 -15.56 10.52 -30.44
CA PRO A 6 -16.60 9.49 -30.57
C PRO A 6 -17.45 9.44 -29.33
N GLU A 7 -18.75 9.22 -29.45
CA GLU A 7 -19.64 9.07 -28.29
C GLU A 7 -19.29 7.82 -27.46
N PHE A 8 -18.89 6.75 -28.14
CA PHE A 8 -18.46 5.49 -27.52
C PHE A 8 -17.12 5.03 -28.09
N ILE A 9 -16.35 4.36 -27.26
CA ILE A 9 -15.18 3.55 -27.65
C ILE A 9 -15.40 2.18 -27.01
N GLY A 10 -15.65 1.17 -27.82
CA GLY A 10 -16.16 -0.11 -27.35
C GLY A 10 -17.45 0.07 -26.53
N LYS A 11 -17.45 -0.46 -25.33
CA LYS A 11 -18.58 -0.35 -24.36
C LYS A 11 -18.55 0.91 -23.49
N TYR A 12 -17.55 1.79 -23.65
CA TYR A 12 -17.28 2.91 -22.75
C TYR A 12 -17.83 4.21 -23.34
N LYS A 13 -18.66 4.95 -22.58
CA LYS A 13 -19.17 6.26 -22.99
C LYS A 13 -18.12 7.32 -22.77
N VAL A 14 -17.66 7.94 -23.85
CA VAL A 14 -16.64 9.00 -23.82
C VAL A 14 -17.23 10.30 -23.31
N GLN A 15 -16.48 10.98 -22.43
CA GLN A 15 -16.86 12.27 -21.85
C GLN A 15 -16.04 13.43 -22.40
N GLY A 16 -14.88 13.14 -22.98
CA GLY A 16 -14.00 14.15 -23.53
C GLY A 16 -12.58 13.64 -23.77
N ILE A 17 -11.75 14.52 -24.32
CA ILE A 17 -10.34 14.25 -24.56
C ILE A 17 -9.53 14.85 -23.39
N ILE A 18 -8.64 14.04 -22.81
CA ILE A 18 -7.69 14.49 -21.77
C ILE A 18 -6.42 15.04 -22.42
N ALA A 19 -5.90 14.34 -23.43
CA ALA A 19 -4.66 14.70 -24.10
C ALA A 19 -4.62 14.15 -25.53
N LYS A 20 -3.92 14.89 -26.42
CA LYS A 20 -3.54 14.43 -27.76
C LYS A 20 -2.03 14.55 -27.89
N GLY A 21 -1.36 13.52 -28.37
CA GLY A 21 0.10 13.54 -28.56
C GLY A 21 0.58 12.50 -29.57
N GLY A 22 1.88 12.42 -29.77
CA GLY A 22 2.49 11.52 -30.75
C GLY A 22 2.25 10.03 -30.51
N MET A 23 1.92 9.63 -29.28
CA MET A 23 1.60 8.25 -28.92
C MET A 23 0.12 7.90 -29.07
N GLY A 24 -0.75 8.88 -29.37
CA GLY A 24 -2.17 8.67 -29.53
C GLY A 24 -3.05 9.69 -28.84
N VAL A 25 -4.31 9.34 -28.62
CA VAL A 25 -5.31 10.18 -27.97
C VAL A 25 -5.74 9.52 -26.67
N VAL A 26 -5.84 10.32 -25.63
CA VAL A 26 -6.27 9.91 -24.28
C VAL A 26 -7.65 10.50 -24.01
N TYR A 27 -8.62 9.64 -23.73
CA TYR A 27 -10.01 10.02 -23.48
C TYR A 27 -10.37 9.81 -22.01
N LYS A 28 -11.27 10.65 -21.51
CA LYS A 28 -12.02 10.41 -20.28
C LYS A 28 -13.33 9.72 -20.66
N ALA A 29 -13.64 8.61 -20.00
CA ALA A 29 -14.84 7.84 -20.27
C ALA A 29 -15.47 7.32 -18.97
N ILE A 30 -16.67 6.73 -19.08
CA ILE A 30 -17.37 6.08 -17.96
C ILE A 30 -17.34 4.57 -18.17
N HIS A 31 -16.94 3.85 -17.12
CA HIS A 31 -16.98 2.39 -17.09
C HIS A 31 -18.45 1.90 -17.02
N PRO A 32 -18.91 1.04 -17.95
CA PRO A 32 -20.32 0.69 -18.07
C PRO A 32 -20.90 0.04 -16.81
N SER A 33 -20.16 -0.84 -16.15
CA SER A 33 -20.62 -1.56 -14.95
C SER A 33 -20.23 -0.85 -13.65
N LEU A 34 -19.01 -0.33 -13.54
CA LEU A 34 -18.51 0.29 -12.31
C LEU A 34 -19.03 1.72 -12.09
N LYS A 35 -19.64 2.34 -13.11
CA LYS A 35 -20.21 3.71 -13.10
C LYS A 35 -19.22 4.77 -12.61
N ARG A 36 -17.94 4.56 -12.82
CA ARG A 36 -16.86 5.50 -12.47
C ARG A 36 -16.06 5.92 -13.69
N TYR A 37 -15.37 7.05 -13.58
CA TYR A 37 -14.51 7.53 -14.65
C TYR A 37 -13.30 6.63 -14.84
N VAL A 38 -12.93 6.45 -16.10
CA VAL A 38 -11.74 5.73 -16.57
C VAL A 38 -11.01 6.56 -17.61
N VAL A 39 -9.76 6.22 -17.85
CA VAL A 39 -8.94 6.74 -18.93
C VAL A 39 -8.91 5.71 -20.05
N ILE A 40 -9.14 6.13 -21.29
CA ILE A 40 -8.96 5.26 -22.45
C ILE A 40 -7.84 5.83 -23.30
N LYS A 41 -6.77 5.08 -23.44
CA LYS A 41 -5.64 5.41 -24.32
C LYS A 41 -5.84 4.72 -25.67
N LYS A 42 -6.03 5.52 -26.71
CA LYS A 42 -6.05 5.06 -28.11
C LYS A 42 -4.62 5.09 -28.62
N MET A 43 -4.07 3.94 -28.93
CA MET A 43 -2.72 3.81 -29.45
C MET A 43 -2.72 3.79 -30.97
N THR A 44 -1.74 4.46 -31.61
CA THR A 44 -1.56 4.41 -33.05
C THR A 44 -1.22 2.98 -33.48
N ALA A 45 -2.10 2.37 -34.27
CA ALA A 45 -1.87 1.00 -34.76
C ALA A 45 -0.82 1.06 -35.90
N ARG A 46 0.38 0.50 -35.67
CA ARG A 46 1.23 0.03 -36.76
C ARG A 46 0.76 -1.36 -37.20
N ARG A 47 0.52 -1.51 -38.50
CA ARG A 47 -0.21 -2.64 -39.11
C ARG A 47 0.51 -4.01 -39.16
N ASN A 48 1.46 -4.34 -38.29
CA ASN A 48 2.13 -5.64 -38.34
C ASN A 48 1.44 -6.66 -37.43
N SER A 49 1.00 -7.77 -37.98
CA SER A 49 0.27 -8.84 -37.30
C SER A 49 1.04 -9.47 -36.12
N SER A 50 2.36 -9.56 -36.21
CA SER A 50 3.22 -10.07 -35.12
C SER A 50 3.14 -9.20 -33.85
N ASN A 51 2.82 -7.93 -33.98
CA ASN A 51 2.72 -6.99 -32.85
C ASN A 51 1.37 -7.07 -32.11
N VAL A 52 0.33 -7.72 -32.65
CA VAL A 52 -0.98 -7.84 -32.00
C VAL A 52 -0.94 -8.85 -30.87
N GLU A 53 -0.37 -10.03 -31.11
CA GLU A 53 -0.29 -11.09 -30.10
C GLU A 53 0.65 -10.71 -28.95
N ARG A 54 1.75 -10.03 -29.28
CA ARG A 54 2.67 -9.52 -28.28
C ARG A 54 2.00 -8.48 -27.38
N PHE A 55 1.30 -7.50 -27.98
CA PHE A 55 0.51 -6.51 -27.24
C PHE A 55 -0.52 -7.16 -26.32
N LYS A 56 -1.25 -8.19 -26.80
CA LYS A 56 -2.21 -8.93 -26.00
C LYS A 56 -1.54 -9.60 -24.79
N ARG A 57 -0.40 -10.25 -25.01
CA ARG A 57 0.34 -10.93 -23.93
C ARG A 57 0.85 -9.93 -22.89
N GLU A 58 1.41 -8.80 -23.31
CA GLU A 58 1.89 -7.76 -22.42
C GLU A 58 0.72 -7.09 -21.66
N ALA A 59 -0.38 -6.79 -22.33
CA ALA A 59 -1.58 -6.26 -21.69
C ALA A 59 -2.16 -7.25 -20.66
N GLN A 60 -2.16 -8.57 -20.94
CA GLN A 60 -2.60 -9.59 -19.99
C GLN A 60 -1.75 -9.57 -18.71
N ILE A 61 -0.43 -9.45 -18.83
CA ILE A 61 0.47 -9.35 -17.68
C ILE A 61 0.14 -8.10 -16.84
N LEU A 62 -0.22 -6.99 -17.48
CA LEU A 62 -0.57 -5.76 -16.78
C LEU A 62 -1.94 -5.80 -16.10
N LEU A 63 -2.90 -6.56 -16.63
CA LEU A 63 -4.18 -6.80 -15.96
C LEU A 63 -3.98 -7.47 -14.60
N ASP A 64 -2.96 -8.32 -14.47
CA ASP A 64 -2.62 -9.04 -13.24
C ASP A 64 -1.84 -8.18 -12.23
N LEU A 65 -1.41 -6.96 -12.62
CA LEU A 65 -0.72 -6.03 -11.73
C LEU A 65 -1.70 -5.31 -10.80
N GLN A 66 -1.92 -5.87 -9.63
CA GLN A 66 -2.77 -5.28 -8.59
C GLN A 66 -1.92 -4.70 -7.45
N SER A 67 -1.71 -3.40 -7.47
CA SER A 67 -0.96 -2.69 -6.44
C SER A 67 -1.54 -1.29 -6.20
N PRO A 68 -1.65 -0.80 -4.96
CA PRO A 68 -2.11 0.56 -4.69
C PRO A 68 -1.16 1.63 -5.24
N TYR A 69 0.06 1.27 -5.60
CA TYR A 69 1.09 2.15 -6.15
C TYR A 69 1.20 2.10 -7.68
N ILE A 70 0.34 1.32 -8.35
CA ILE A 70 0.32 1.18 -9.81
C ILE A 70 -1.06 1.57 -10.32
N VAL A 71 -1.12 2.28 -11.45
CA VAL A 71 -2.39 2.56 -12.13
C VAL A 71 -2.97 1.25 -12.62
N HIS A 72 -4.21 0.97 -12.23
CA HIS A 72 -4.86 -0.29 -12.56
C HIS A 72 -5.33 -0.30 -14.02
N LEU A 73 -4.99 -1.34 -14.77
CA LEU A 73 -5.54 -1.62 -16.09
C LEU A 73 -6.83 -2.42 -15.93
N PHE A 74 -7.96 -1.90 -16.41
CA PHE A 74 -9.25 -2.57 -16.33
C PHE A 74 -9.55 -3.45 -17.53
N ASP A 75 -9.12 -3.02 -18.71
CA ASP A 75 -9.46 -3.68 -19.97
C ASP A 75 -8.48 -3.28 -21.08
N TYR A 76 -8.37 -4.12 -22.08
CA TYR A 76 -7.73 -3.76 -23.35
C TYR A 76 -8.49 -4.43 -24.49
N PHE A 77 -8.59 -3.76 -25.63
CA PHE A 77 -9.25 -4.30 -26.82
C PHE A 77 -8.78 -3.62 -28.09
N THR A 78 -9.18 -4.18 -29.22
CA THR A 78 -8.92 -3.61 -30.54
C THR A 78 -10.24 -3.33 -31.23
N GLU A 79 -10.41 -2.13 -31.76
CA GLU A 79 -11.59 -1.69 -32.48
C GLU A 79 -11.20 -0.75 -33.62
N GLY A 80 -11.77 -0.93 -34.80
CA GLY A 80 -11.49 -0.09 -35.99
C GLY A 80 -10.02 -0.02 -36.39
N GLY A 81 -9.24 -1.07 -36.10
CA GLY A 81 -7.80 -1.13 -36.38
C GLY A 81 -6.92 -0.39 -35.37
N TYR A 82 -7.50 0.18 -34.31
CA TYR A 82 -6.79 0.81 -33.22
C TYR A 82 -6.77 -0.07 -31.97
N ARG A 83 -5.75 0.09 -31.15
CA ARG A 83 -5.63 -0.58 -29.84
C ARG A 83 -6.03 0.40 -28.75
N TYR A 84 -6.79 -0.10 -27.79
CA TYR A 84 -7.28 0.68 -26.67
C TYR A 84 -6.89 0.02 -25.36
N MET A 85 -6.47 0.82 -24.39
CA MET A 85 -6.23 0.43 -23.01
C MET A 85 -7.14 1.25 -22.12
N VAL A 86 -7.82 0.59 -21.19
CA VAL A 86 -8.73 1.24 -20.24
C VAL A 86 -8.11 1.16 -18.85
N GLU A 87 -7.79 2.31 -18.31
CA GLU A 87 -7.07 2.44 -17.05
C GLU A 87 -7.86 3.21 -16.01
N GLU A 88 -7.43 3.08 -14.77
CA GLU A 88 -7.89 3.89 -13.65
C GLU A 88 -7.64 5.38 -13.93
N LEU A 89 -8.67 6.21 -13.71
CA LEU A 89 -8.50 7.65 -13.70
C LEU A 89 -7.93 8.10 -12.35
N VAL A 90 -6.70 8.58 -12.34
CA VAL A 90 -6.11 9.24 -11.18
C VAL A 90 -6.49 10.72 -11.23
N ASP A 91 -7.45 11.13 -10.37
CA ASP A 91 -7.87 12.53 -10.27
C ASP A 91 -6.80 13.38 -9.59
N GLY A 92 -5.92 13.95 -10.39
CA GLY A 92 -4.78 14.71 -9.91
C GLY A 92 -3.87 15.20 -11.03
N MET A 93 -2.56 15.11 -10.85
CA MET A 93 -1.58 15.50 -11.87
C MET A 93 -0.34 14.60 -11.84
N ALA A 94 0.42 14.62 -12.92
CA ALA A 94 1.72 13.96 -12.98
C ALA A 94 2.82 14.82 -12.33
N VAL A 95 3.90 14.16 -11.89
CA VAL A 95 5.04 14.84 -11.22
C VAL A 95 5.71 15.85 -12.15
N ASP A 96 5.73 15.65 -13.46
CA ASP A 96 6.25 16.64 -14.41
C ASP A 96 5.48 17.97 -14.36
N LYS A 97 4.14 17.90 -14.23
CA LYS A 97 3.29 19.07 -14.06
C LYS A 97 3.51 19.75 -12.71
N LEU A 98 3.75 18.95 -11.68
CA LEU A 98 4.12 19.50 -10.38
C LEU A 98 5.47 20.23 -10.46
N LEU A 99 6.48 19.65 -11.13
CA LEU A 99 7.79 20.28 -11.33
C LEU A 99 7.73 21.53 -12.21
N GLN A 100 6.85 21.58 -13.22
CA GLN A 100 6.59 22.80 -13.99
C GLN A 100 6.08 23.95 -13.11
N LYS A 101 5.29 23.64 -12.07
CA LYS A 101 4.74 24.63 -11.14
C LYS A 101 5.70 25.00 -10.00
N GLN A 102 6.45 24.05 -9.49
CA GLN A 102 7.25 24.21 -8.26
C GLN A 102 8.75 24.25 -8.52
N THR A 103 9.21 23.92 -9.73
CA THR A 103 10.61 23.82 -10.17
C THR A 103 11.44 22.85 -9.30
N VAL A 104 11.46 23.04 -7.98
CA VAL A 104 12.22 22.25 -7.00
C VAL A 104 11.27 21.77 -5.91
N LEU A 105 11.37 20.50 -5.54
CA LEU A 105 10.65 19.94 -4.41
C LEU A 105 11.56 19.78 -3.19
N SER A 106 10.99 19.93 -2.00
CA SER A 106 11.74 19.62 -0.79
C SER A 106 12.26 18.18 -0.80
N PRO A 107 13.42 17.93 -0.19
CA PRO A 107 13.96 16.57 -0.09
C PRO A 107 13.00 15.57 0.55
N GLN A 108 12.16 16.02 1.47
CA GLN A 108 11.16 15.20 2.17
C GLN A 108 10.05 14.75 1.20
N LEU A 109 9.53 15.69 0.42
CA LEU A 109 8.48 15.40 -0.57
C LEU A 109 9.03 14.56 -1.72
N ALA A 110 10.22 14.91 -2.25
CA ALA A 110 10.89 14.13 -3.29
C ALA A 110 11.14 12.67 -2.85
N LEU A 111 11.56 12.46 -1.60
CA LEU A 111 11.76 11.11 -1.06
C LEU A 111 10.45 10.37 -0.79
N LEU A 112 9.35 11.08 -0.46
CA LEU A 112 8.03 10.48 -0.33
C LEU A 112 7.53 9.95 -1.69
N ILE A 113 7.67 10.77 -2.75
CA ILE A 113 7.33 10.39 -4.13
C ILE A 113 8.20 9.19 -4.56
N LEU A 114 9.50 9.27 -4.33
CA LEU A 114 10.42 8.18 -4.65
C LEU A 114 10.07 6.88 -3.90
N GLN A 115 9.63 6.99 -2.64
CA GLN A 115 9.24 5.84 -1.82
C GLN A 115 8.10 5.07 -2.47
N ASP A 116 7.03 5.76 -2.87
CA ASP A 116 5.85 5.12 -3.43
C ASP A 116 6.15 4.55 -4.83
N ALA A 117 6.96 5.25 -5.64
CA ALA A 117 7.48 4.71 -6.89
C ALA A 117 8.34 3.44 -6.69
N CYS A 118 9.17 3.41 -5.63
CA CYS A 118 9.92 2.21 -5.27
C CYS A 118 9.02 1.05 -4.81
N PHE A 119 7.88 1.32 -4.16
CA PHE A 119 6.91 0.27 -3.83
C PHE A 119 6.24 -0.30 -5.08
N ALA A 120 5.86 0.57 -6.04
CA ALA A 120 5.34 0.15 -7.33
C ALA A 120 6.33 -0.77 -8.05
N LEU A 121 7.58 -0.34 -8.19
CA LEU A 121 8.62 -1.12 -8.87
C LEU A 121 9.00 -2.39 -8.11
N LYS A 122 8.99 -2.37 -6.77
CA LYS A 122 9.23 -3.59 -5.99
C LYS A 122 8.20 -4.68 -6.34
N TYR A 123 6.94 -4.28 -6.48
CA TYR A 123 5.88 -5.20 -6.84
C TYR A 123 6.02 -5.68 -8.30
N ALA A 124 6.23 -4.77 -9.26
CA ALA A 124 6.42 -5.12 -10.66
C ALA A 124 7.63 -6.05 -10.87
N HIS A 125 8.77 -5.71 -10.27
CA HIS A 125 10.00 -6.53 -10.36
C HIS A 125 9.84 -7.92 -9.71
N SER A 126 8.98 -8.07 -8.69
CA SER A 126 8.65 -9.39 -8.13
C SER A 126 7.81 -10.28 -9.06
N LYS A 127 7.30 -9.70 -10.15
CA LYS A 127 6.60 -10.37 -11.25
C LYS A 127 7.44 -10.40 -12.53
N ASP A 128 8.76 -10.15 -12.42
CA ASP A 128 9.71 -10.06 -13.53
C ASP A 128 9.38 -9.00 -14.59
N ILE A 129 8.60 -7.96 -14.19
CA ILE A 129 8.21 -6.86 -15.06
C ILE A 129 9.12 -5.67 -14.81
N VAL A 130 9.82 -5.22 -15.86
CA VAL A 130 10.66 -4.01 -15.88
C VAL A 130 9.88 -2.89 -16.57
N HIS A 131 9.83 -1.69 -15.97
CA HIS A 131 9.02 -0.59 -16.50
C HIS A 131 9.62 0.07 -17.74
N ARG A 132 10.93 0.27 -17.77
CA ARG A 132 11.75 0.79 -18.89
C ARG A 132 11.53 2.25 -19.31
N ASP A 133 10.49 2.92 -18.80
CA ASP A 133 10.17 4.35 -19.10
C ASP A 133 9.82 5.13 -17.83
N ILE A 134 10.63 5.03 -16.79
CA ILE A 134 10.46 5.80 -15.56
C ILE A 134 10.84 7.27 -15.82
N LYS A 135 9.85 8.15 -15.61
CA LYS A 135 10.00 9.61 -15.73
C LYS A 135 8.91 10.33 -14.91
N PRO A 136 9.06 11.63 -14.61
CA PRO A 136 8.06 12.38 -13.84
C PRO A 136 6.66 12.35 -14.43
N GLY A 137 6.54 12.31 -15.77
CA GLY A 137 5.24 12.23 -16.45
C GLY A 137 4.48 10.93 -16.19
N ASN A 138 5.18 9.85 -15.85
CA ASN A 138 4.59 8.54 -15.57
C ASN A 138 4.34 8.30 -14.07
N ILE A 139 4.60 9.28 -13.21
CA ILE A 139 4.25 9.24 -11.80
C ILE A 139 3.06 10.17 -11.57
N LEU A 140 1.90 9.59 -11.29
CA LEU A 140 0.66 10.33 -11.07
C LEU A 140 0.42 10.51 -9.57
N ILE A 141 -0.06 11.70 -9.19
CA ILE A 141 -0.39 12.04 -7.80
C ILE A 141 -1.86 12.45 -7.76
N SER A 142 -2.67 11.73 -6.98
CA SER A 142 -4.09 12.05 -6.80
C SER A 142 -4.27 13.25 -5.87
N LYS A 143 -5.47 13.87 -5.89
CA LYS A 143 -5.88 14.90 -4.91
C LYS A 143 -5.85 14.42 -3.47
N ARG A 144 -5.75 13.11 -3.23
CA ARG A 144 -5.59 12.50 -1.90
C ARG A 144 -4.14 12.19 -1.55
N ALA A 145 -3.17 12.67 -2.37
CA ALA A 145 -1.75 12.37 -2.26
C ALA A 145 -1.41 10.87 -2.39
N GLU A 146 -2.24 10.10 -3.09
CA GLU A 146 -1.88 8.77 -3.53
C GLU A 146 -0.95 8.90 -4.73
N ILE A 147 0.16 8.19 -4.72
CA ILE A 147 1.17 8.25 -5.78
C ILE A 147 1.17 6.92 -6.49
N LYS A 148 0.94 6.96 -7.80
CA LYS A 148 0.80 5.78 -8.64
C LYS A 148 1.71 5.86 -9.86
N LEU A 149 2.34 4.74 -10.19
CA LEU A 149 3.14 4.55 -11.38
C LEU A 149 2.21 4.16 -12.55
N ALA A 150 2.31 4.88 -13.66
CA ALA A 150 1.54 4.69 -14.88
C ALA A 150 2.46 4.30 -16.05
N ASP A 151 1.88 3.86 -17.15
CA ASP A 151 2.56 3.68 -18.44
C ASP A 151 3.74 2.72 -18.42
N PHE A 152 3.50 1.48 -17.98
CA PHE A 152 4.45 0.40 -18.22
C PHE A 152 4.70 0.23 -19.71
N GLY A 153 5.96 0.24 -20.11
CA GLY A 153 6.42 0.42 -21.49
C GLY A 153 6.03 -0.65 -22.52
N ILE A 154 4.72 -0.94 -22.65
CA ILE A 154 4.16 -1.86 -23.66
C ILE A 154 4.49 -1.41 -25.10
N ALA A 155 4.75 -0.11 -25.29
CA ALA A 155 5.01 0.46 -26.60
C ALA A 155 6.51 0.63 -26.90
N SER A 156 7.41 0.28 -25.99
CA SER A 156 8.84 0.59 -26.10
C SER A 156 9.67 -0.47 -26.81
N ASP A 157 9.05 -1.52 -27.35
CA ASP A 157 9.76 -2.44 -28.20
C ASP A 157 10.05 -1.81 -29.56
N LYS A 158 11.25 -1.29 -29.65
CA LYS A 158 11.87 -1.00 -30.93
C LYS A 158 11.84 -2.28 -31.76
N GLU A 159 11.23 -2.19 -32.92
CA GLU A 159 11.49 -3.15 -33.99
C GLU A 159 13.01 -3.28 -34.17
N GLN A 160 13.53 -4.44 -33.82
CA GLN A 160 14.85 -4.85 -34.31
C GLN A 160 14.70 -4.92 -35.84
N GLY A 161 15.23 -3.97 -36.57
CA GLY A 161 15.28 -4.05 -38.01
C GLY A 161 15.16 -2.77 -38.82
N ASP A 162 15.19 -1.59 -38.24
CA ASP A 162 15.26 -0.39 -39.08
C ASP A 162 16.43 0.51 -38.69
N ASP A 163 17.45 0.55 -39.55
CA ASP A 163 18.65 1.41 -39.49
C ASP A 163 18.34 2.91 -39.57
N SER A 164 17.08 3.34 -39.37
CA SER A 164 16.64 4.73 -39.49
C SER A 164 16.82 5.59 -38.23
N LEU A 165 17.68 5.16 -37.30
CA LEU A 165 17.97 5.92 -36.06
C LEU A 165 18.65 7.29 -36.30
N THR A 166 19.05 7.59 -37.52
CA THR A 166 19.82 8.80 -37.86
C THR A 166 19.12 9.80 -38.80
N GLN A 167 17.97 9.49 -39.36
CA GLN A 167 17.41 10.33 -40.43
C GLN A 167 16.12 11.11 -40.11
N SER A 168 15.42 10.85 -39.04
CA SER A 168 14.26 11.69 -38.67
C SER A 168 14.33 12.05 -37.20
N GLY A 169 14.45 13.34 -36.89
CA GLY A 169 14.47 13.94 -35.55
C GLY A 169 13.20 13.69 -34.71
N VAL A 170 12.55 12.54 -34.86
CA VAL A 170 11.42 12.09 -34.09
C VAL A 170 11.95 11.50 -32.76
N ALA A 171 11.76 12.24 -31.72
CA ALA A 171 12.14 11.94 -30.35
C ALA A 171 11.59 10.57 -29.91
N LEU A 172 12.47 9.59 -29.93
CA LEU A 172 12.26 8.26 -29.39
C LEU A 172 12.34 8.32 -27.86
N GLY A 173 11.20 8.33 -27.17
CA GLY A 173 11.13 8.37 -25.70
C GLY A 173 11.89 9.57 -25.10
N THR A 174 11.85 9.79 -23.80
CA THR A 174 12.60 10.91 -23.21
C THR A 174 14.02 10.43 -22.84
N PRO A 175 15.03 10.60 -23.74
CA PRO A 175 16.38 9.99 -23.57
C PRO A 175 17.06 10.43 -22.28
N ALA A 176 16.60 11.51 -21.71
CA ALA A 176 17.17 12.12 -20.50
C ALA A 176 17.09 11.26 -19.23
N TYR A 177 16.24 10.21 -19.21
CA TYR A 177 16.12 9.29 -18.06
C TYR A 177 16.71 7.89 -18.35
N MET A 178 17.17 7.68 -19.57
CA MET A 178 17.62 6.38 -20.07
C MET A 178 19.00 6.02 -19.52
N PRO A 179 19.20 4.82 -18.98
CA PRO A 179 20.50 4.37 -18.52
C PRO A 179 21.45 4.01 -19.67
N PRO A 180 22.78 4.02 -19.44
CA PRO A 180 23.78 3.76 -20.47
C PRO A 180 23.56 2.46 -21.25
N GLU A 181 23.22 1.38 -20.53
CA GLU A 181 23.01 0.05 -21.12
C GLU A 181 21.81 -0.02 -22.06
N GLN A 182 20.82 0.81 -21.86
CA GLN A 182 19.63 0.85 -22.72
C GLN A 182 19.90 1.48 -24.10
N PHE A 183 20.97 2.27 -24.21
CA PHE A 183 21.45 2.77 -25.49
C PHE A 183 22.25 1.71 -26.27
N GLU A 184 22.85 0.75 -25.58
CA GLU A 184 23.69 -0.28 -26.19
C GLU A 184 22.87 -1.51 -26.59
N ASP A 185 22.03 -2.01 -25.70
CA ASP A 185 21.14 -3.15 -25.94
C ASP A 185 19.85 -3.00 -25.10
N SER A 186 18.78 -2.58 -25.74
CA SER A 186 17.50 -2.40 -25.06
C SER A 186 16.83 -3.72 -24.64
N ALA A 187 17.22 -4.86 -25.23
CA ALA A 187 16.64 -6.17 -24.91
C ALA A 187 17.23 -6.76 -23.62
N ALA A 188 18.51 -6.48 -23.32
CA ALA A 188 19.20 -6.97 -22.13
C ALA A 188 19.00 -6.12 -20.87
N VAL A 189 18.08 -5.15 -20.91
CA VAL A 189 17.81 -4.21 -19.80
C VAL A 189 17.00 -4.88 -18.71
N ASP A 190 17.52 -4.90 -17.48
CA ASP A 190 16.85 -5.44 -16.29
C ASP A 190 16.32 -4.34 -15.34
N GLN A 191 15.78 -4.75 -14.20
CA GLN A 191 15.20 -3.87 -13.17
C GLN A 191 16.11 -2.73 -12.70
N ARG A 192 17.43 -2.82 -12.90
CA ARG A 192 18.40 -1.79 -12.51
C ARG A 192 18.35 -0.56 -13.41
N ALA A 193 17.74 -0.67 -14.58
CA ALA A 193 17.45 0.47 -15.46
C ALA A 193 16.39 1.39 -14.82
N ASP A 194 15.33 0.82 -14.26
CA ASP A 194 14.31 1.60 -13.54
C ASP A 194 14.92 2.32 -12.34
N ILE A 195 15.85 1.66 -11.63
CA ILE A 195 16.57 2.28 -10.50
C ILE A 195 17.41 3.47 -10.94
N TYR A 196 18.05 3.39 -12.12
CA TYR A 196 18.79 4.52 -12.67
C TYR A 196 17.87 5.69 -13.02
N ALA A 197 16.77 5.41 -13.71
CA ALA A 197 15.77 6.42 -14.08
C ALA A 197 15.14 7.11 -12.85
N LEU A 198 14.84 6.35 -11.78
CA LEU A 198 14.46 6.92 -10.47
C LEU A 198 15.54 7.85 -9.89
N GLY A 199 16.81 7.52 -10.11
CA GLY A 199 17.93 8.38 -9.70
C GLY A 199 17.98 9.71 -10.43
N ILE A 200 17.74 9.72 -11.75
CA ILE A 200 17.58 10.94 -12.57
C ILE A 200 16.40 11.76 -12.06
N MET A 201 15.24 11.11 -11.86
CA MET A 201 14.03 11.76 -11.38
C MET A 201 14.23 12.39 -9.99
N LEU A 202 14.89 11.68 -9.06
CA LEU A 202 15.20 12.23 -7.73
C LEU A 202 16.12 13.45 -7.84
N TYR A 203 17.13 13.38 -8.70
CA TYR A 203 18.02 14.52 -8.94
C TYR A 203 17.21 15.73 -9.43
N GLU A 204 16.38 15.53 -10.45
CA GLU A 204 15.54 16.58 -11.02
C GLU A 204 14.58 17.17 -9.99
N MET A 205 13.90 16.35 -9.20
CA MET A 205 12.99 16.81 -8.14
C MET A 205 13.68 17.73 -7.11
N VAL A 206 14.93 17.46 -6.76
CA VAL A 206 15.63 18.24 -5.70
C VAL A 206 16.52 19.35 -6.23
N THR A 207 16.73 19.46 -7.55
CA THR A 207 17.59 20.50 -8.14
C THR A 207 16.86 21.35 -9.18
N GLY A 208 15.68 20.93 -9.64
CA GLY A 208 14.93 21.57 -10.73
C GLY A 208 15.54 21.36 -12.10
N SER A 209 16.62 20.58 -12.22
CA SER A 209 17.30 20.32 -13.49
C SER A 209 17.72 18.86 -13.57
N LYS A 210 17.93 18.36 -14.80
CA LYS A 210 18.43 17.01 -15.01
C LYS A 210 19.94 16.96 -14.82
N PRO A 211 20.53 15.82 -14.39
CA PRO A 211 21.97 15.68 -14.21
C PRO A 211 22.73 15.71 -15.55
N TYR A 212 22.06 15.40 -16.63
CA TYR A 212 22.61 15.39 -18.00
C TYR A 212 21.71 16.19 -18.95
N PRO A 213 22.29 16.79 -20.02
CA PRO A 213 21.48 17.46 -21.06
C PRO A 213 20.43 16.52 -21.65
N GLY A 214 19.27 17.07 -22.03
CA GLY A 214 18.19 16.28 -22.62
C GLY A 214 18.39 15.91 -24.10
N THR A 215 19.45 16.43 -24.72
CA THR A 215 19.79 16.18 -26.13
C THR A 215 20.63 14.92 -26.27
N LEU A 216 20.29 14.07 -27.24
CA LEU A 216 21.12 12.91 -27.62
C LEU A 216 22.28 13.38 -28.49
N SER A 217 23.37 13.79 -27.83
CA SER A 217 24.65 14.02 -28.52
C SER A 217 25.67 12.99 -28.06
N ILE A 218 26.69 12.75 -28.89
CA ILE A 218 27.82 11.88 -28.53
C ILE A 218 28.48 12.34 -27.24
N GLU A 219 28.56 13.64 -27.01
CA GLU A 219 29.12 14.25 -25.80
C GLU A 219 28.26 13.93 -24.57
N THR A 220 26.92 14.02 -24.70
CA THR A 220 25.98 13.66 -23.64
C THR A 220 26.11 12.19 -23.28
N LEU A 221 26.15 11.30 -24.28
CA LEU A 221 26.33 9.86 -24.07
C LEU A 221 27.66 9.56 -23.38
N ASN A 222 28.74 10.21 -23.79
CA ASN A 222 30.05 10.08 -23.15
C ASN A 222 30.03 10.56 -21.69
N THR A 223 29.29 11.64 -21.40
CA THR A 223 29.13 12.19 -20.05
C THR A 223 28.34 11.22 -19.17
N ILE A 224 27.26 10.63 -19.70
CA ILE A 224 26.46 9.58 -19.06
C ILE A 224 27.34 8.33 -18.77
N LYS A 225 28.09 7.85 -19.76
CA LYS A 225 29.00 6.70 -19.61
C LYS A 225 30.11 6.94 -18.59
N LYS A 226 30.60 8.17 -18.48
CA LYS A 226 31.58 8.56 -17.44
C LYS A 226 30.92 8.80 -16.07
N GLY A 227 29.60 8.93 -15.97
CA GLY A 227 28.87 9.21 -14.75
C GLY A 227 29.22 10.57 -14.12
N LYS A 228 29.60 11.56 -14.95
CA LYS A 228 29.99 12.89 -14.49
C LYS A 228 28.76 13.82 -14.49
N TYR A 229 28.36 14.31 -13.34
CA TYR A 229 27.30 15.31 -13.16
C TYR A 229 27.62 16.20 -11.96
N ILE A 230 26.95 17.35 -11.89
CA ILE A 230 27.10 18.28 -10.77
C ILE A 230 26.39 17.70 -9.54
N SER A 231 27.08 17.57 -8.41
CA SER A 231 26.44 17.08 -7.18
C SER A 231 25.29 18.00 -6.75
N PRO A 232 24.12 17.49 -6.33
CA PRO A 232 22.98 18.32 -5.88
C PRO A 232 23.37 19.36 -4.85
N ARG A 233 24.27 19.08 -3.90
CA ARG A 233 24.75 20.03 -2.89
C ARG A 233 25.64 21.13 -3.42
N LYS A 234 26.15 21.03 -4.64
CA LYS A 234 26.83 22.15 -5.30
C LYS A 234 25.84 23.15 -5.88
N ILE A 235 24.60 22.70 -6.18
CA ILE A 235 23.50 23.51 -6.67
C ILE A 235 22.77 24.11 -5.46
N ASP A 236 22.36 23.26 -4.52
CA ASP A 236 21.69 23.66 -3.28
C ASP A 236 22.31 22.95 -2.07
N LYS A 237 22.91 23.74 -1.17
CA LYS A 237 23.55 23.25 0.06
C LYS A 237 22.56 22.62 1.05
N THR A 238 21.26 22.92 0.93
CA THR A 238 20.20 22.39 1.80
C THR A 238 19.89 20.93 1.53
N VAL A 239 20.21 20.40 0.33
CA VAL A 239 20.00 18.99 -0.03
C VAL A 239 20.77 18.07 0.93
N PRO A 240 20.07 17.16 1.64
CA PRO A 240 20.69 16.30 2.64
C PRO A 240 21.73 15.34 2.03
N PRO A 241 22.82 15.04 2.76
CA PRO A 241 23.85 14.11 2.28
C PRO A 241 23.31 12.70 1.92
N VAL A 242 22.22 12.27 2.56
CA VAL A 242 21.57 11.00 2.28
C VAL A 242 20.97 10.96 0.88
N VAL A 243 20.36 12.05 0.42
CA VAL A 243 19.79 12.19 -0.93
C VAL A 243 20.92 12.12 -1.96
N CYS A 244 22.00 12.89 -1.75
CA CYS A 244 23.16 12.82 -2.65
C CYS A 244 23.79 11.42 -2.72
N ARG A 245 23.79 10.69 -1.61
CA ARG A 245 24.30 9.30 -1.56
C ARG A 245 23.40 8.35 -2.35
N LEU A 246 22.07 8.50 -2.24
CA LEU A 246 21.10 7.74 -3.03
C LEU A 246 21.32 8.00 -4.52
N ILE A 247 21.30 9.27 -4.95
CA ILE A 247 21.50 9.69 -6.34
C ILE A 247 22.81 9.11 -6.87
N ARG A 248 23.93 9.32 -6.15
CA ARG A 248 25.25 8.84 -6.56
C ARG A 248 25.31 7.33 -6.79
N LYS A 249 24.59 6.54 -5.97
CA LYS A 249 24.57 5.09 -6.12
C LYS A 249 23.61 4.63 -7.20
N MET A 250 22.48 5.31 -7.38
CA MET A 250 21.50 5.00 -8.43
C MET A 250 22.04 5.35 -9.82
N LEU A 251 22.79 6.46 -9.94
CA LEU A 251 23.36 6.94 -11.21
C LEU A 251 24.73 6.33 -11.56
N LYS A 252 25.13 5.22 -10.94
CA LYS A 252 26.34 4.52 -11.39
C LYS A 252 26.18 4.04 -12.83
N PRO A 253 27.14 4.33 -13.73
CA PRO A 253 27.06 3.90 -15.13
C PRO A 253 26.90 2.39 -15.27
N LYS A 254 27.71 1.60 -14.57
CA LYS A 254 27.63 0.14 -14.58
C LYS A 254 26.49 -0.34 -13.69
N ALA A 255 25.51 -1.05 -14.23
CA ALA A 255 24.33 -1.56 -13.52
C ALA A 255 24.70 -2.41 -12.27
N LYS A 256 25.79 -3.19 -12.35
CA LYS A 256 26.31 -3.99 -11.21
C LYS A 256 26.71 -3.13 -9.99
N GLN A 257 27.02 -1.85 -10.17
CA GLN A 257 27.43 -0.94 -9.09
C GLN A 257 26.25 -0.19 -8.45
N ARG A 258 25.04 -0.27 -9.05
CA ARG A 258 23.82 0.33 -8.53
C ARG A 258 23.23 -0.50 -7.38
N PHE A 259 22.13 -0.06 -6.82
CA PHE A 259 21.27 -0.94 -6.04
C PHE A 259 20.74 -2.05 -6.96
N GLN A 260 20.73 -3.29 -6.48
CA GLN A 260 20.26 -4.42 -7.28
C GLN A 260 18.74 -4.57 -7.22
N THR A 261 18.12 -4.03 -6.16
CA THR A 261 16.67 -3.99 -5.95
C THR A 261 16.28 -2.66 -5.31
N THR A 262 14.98 -2.34 -5.29
CA THR A 262 14.44 -1.16 -4.62
C THR A 262 14.42 -1.29 -3.09
N ALA A 263 14.51 -2.48 -2.53
CA ALA A 263 14.40 -2.72 -1.09
C ALA A 263 15.43 -1.94 -0.24
N PRO A 264 16.74 -1.90 -0.59
CA PRO A 264 17.72 -1.07 0.13
C PRO A 264 17.43 0.43 0.05
N ILE A 265 16.87 0.91 -1.09
CA ILE A 265 16.47 2.30 -1.28
C ILE A 265 15.35 2.63 -0.31
N LEU A 266 14.29 1.82 -0.26
CA LEU A 266 13.17 1.95 0.67
C LEU A 266 13.65 1.99 2.13
N LYS A 267 14.61 1.15 2.51
CA LYS A 267 15.18 1.14 3.87
C LYS A 267 15.86 2.47 4.22
N ILE A 268 16.60 3.07 3.28
CA ILE A 268 17.27 4.36 3.46
C ILE A 268 16.23 5.48 3.57
N ILE A 269 15.24 5.52 2.67
CA ILE A 269 14.17 6.52 2.67
C ILE A 269 13.38 6.46 3.97
N LYS A 270 12.93 5.26 4.37
CA LYS A 270 12.18 5.06 5.62
C LYS A 270 12.96 5.55 6.85
N ARG A 271 14.29 5.29 6.88
CA ARG A 271 15.15 5.79 7.97
C ARG A 271 15.22 7.31 8.00
N TYR A 272 15.27 7.97 6.84
CA TYR A 272 15.30 9.43 6.76
C TYR A 272 13.94 10.03 7.13
N LEU A 273 12.86 9.55 6.51
CA LEU A 273 11.50 10.07 6.72
C LEU A 273 10.97 9.82 8.13
N LYS A 274 11.51 8.84 8.87
CA LYS A 274 11.18 8.63 10.28
C LYS A 274 11.32 9.89 11.15
N HIS A 275 12.18 10.83 10.74
CA HIS A 275 12.43 12.07 11.46
C HIS A 275 11.42 13.18 11.15
N TYR A 276 10.48 12.93 10.25
CA TYR A 276 9.48 13.90 9.80
C TYR A 276 8.08 13.34 10.00
N ASP A 277 7.11 14.22 10.01
CA ASP A 277 5.71 13.83 9.97
C ASP A 277 5.28 13.55 8.52
N THR A 278 5.33 12.28 8.13
CA THR A 278 4.97 11.84 6.78
C THR A 278 3.49 12.05 6.47
N HIS A 279 2.61 12.07 7.49
CA HIS A 279 1.20 12.38 7.30
C HIS A 279 1.03 13.85 6.92
N ALA A 280 1.67 14.76 7.65
CA ALA A 280 1.64 16.18 7.33
C ALA A 280 2.20 16.48 5.92
N ILE A 281 3.27 15.77 5.50
CA ILE A 281 3.80 15.87 4.13
C ILE A 281 2.76 15.45 3.10
N ARG A 282 2.03 14.34 3.32
CA ARG A 282 0.96 13.89 2.42
C ARG A 282 -0.22 14.85 2.38
N VAL A 283 -0.65 15.36 3.53
CA VAL A 283 -1.71 16.37 3.60
C VAL A 283 -1.33 17.61 2.81
N GLN A 284 -0.10 18.08 2.94
CA GLN A 284 0.40 19.22 2.17
C GLN A 284 0.44 18.92 0.67
N LEU A 285 0.93 17.74 0.28
CA LEU A 285 0.92 17.30 -1.11
C LEU A 285 -0.52 17.27 -1.67
N ALA A 286 -1.48 16.74 -0.91
CA ALA A 286 -2.89 16.73 -1.31
C ALA A 286 -3.41 18.16 -1.56
N LYS A 287 -3.09 19.12 -0.68
CA LYS A 287 -3.44 20.53 -0.85
C LYS A 287 -2.81 21.14 -2.09
N MET A 288 -1.54 20.85 -2.37
CA MET A 288 -0.82 21.32 -3.55
C MET A 288 -1.47 20.80 -4.86
N ILE A 289 -1.92 19.54 -4.85
CA ILE A 289 -2.58 18.91 -6.01
C ILE A 289 -4.02 19.41 -6.18
N ALA A 290 -4.77 19.58 -5.09
CA ALA A 290 -6.17 20.03 -5.13
C ALA A 290 -6.28 21.51 -5.50
N ASN A 291 -5.44 22.36 -4.91
CA ASN A 291 -5.37 23.78 -5.22
C ASN A 291 -4.42 23.98 -6.39
N GLN A 292 -4.95 24.21 -7.58
CA GLN A 292 -4.13 24.44 -8.78
C GLN A 292 -3.25 25.72 -8.67
N ASN A 293 -3.45 26.56 -7.67
CA ASN A 293 -2.64 27.71 -7.37
C ASN A 293 -1.37 27.29 -6.61
N MET A 294 -0.26 27.96 -6.91
CA MET A 294 1.03 27.73 -6.28
C MET A 294 0.93 27.91 -4.75
N VAL A 295 0.83 26.82 -4.03
CA VAL A 295 1.00 26.83 -2.57
C VAL A 295 2.47 26.57 -2.31
N GLN A 296 3.14 27.58 -1.73
CA GLN A 296 4.54 27.44 -1.35
C GLN A 296 4.70 26.24 -0.39
N GLU A 297 5.64 25.37 -0.69
CA GLU A 297 5.91 24.20 0.15
C GLU A 297 6.44 24.68 1.51
N PRO A 298 5.78 24.35 2.63
CA PRO A 298 6.26 24.79 3.94
C PRO A 298 7.55 24.08 4.30
N ALA A 299 8.41 24.75 5.06
CA ALA A 299 9.59 24.12 5.63
C ALA A 299 9.16 23.00 6.58
N TYR A 300 9.47 21.75 6.23
CA TYR A 300 9.19 20.60 7.10
C TYR A 300 10.14 20.59 8.29
N VAL A 301 9.59 20.84 9.46
CA VAL A 301 10.36 20.82 10.70
C VAL A 301 10.77 19.37 11.01
N GLN A 302 12.05 19.15 11.14
CA GLN A 302 12.59 17.89 11.59
C GLN A 302 12.13 17.65 13.03
N LYS A 303 11.54 16.49 13.32
CA LYS A 303 11.24 16.08 14.71
C LYS A 303 12.53 16.20 15.51
N ASP A 304 12.53 17.12 16.47
CA ASP A 304 13.72 17.50 17.25
C ASP A 304 14.27 16.29 18.00
N LEU A 305 15.14 15.57 17.35
CA LEU A 305 16.03 14.63 18.00
C LEU A 305 17.23 15.46 18.46
N LYS A 306 17.20 15.97 19.67
CA LYS A 306 18.37 16.57 20.35
C LYS A 306 19.49 15.54 20.42
N ARG A 307 20.12 15.29 19.26
CA ARG A 307 20.96 14.11 18.97
C ARG A 307 22.21 14.02 19.84
N ARG A 308 22.76 15.13 20.32
CA ARG A 308 24.01 15.10 21.10
C ARG A 308 23.82 14.92 22.62
N LYS A 309 22.74 15.44 23.21
CA LYS A 309 22.38 15.16 24.60
C LYS A 309 21.80 13.75 24.76
N ILE A 310 20.92 13.35 23.83
CA ILE A 310 20.33 12.01 23.81
C ILE A 310 21.39 10.92 23.61
N MET A 311 22.43 11.14 22.79
CA MET A 311 23.46 10.12 22.56
C MET A 311 24.36 9.90 23.80
N ARG A 312 24.65 10.95 24.59
CA ARG A 312 25.36 10.79 25.88
C ARG A 312 24.47 10.15 26.94
N ILE A 313 23.20 10.54 27.01
CA ILE A 313 22.20 9.90 27.87
C ILE A 313 21.94 8.47 27.42
N ALA A 314 21.81 8.21 26.12
CA ALA A 314 21.61 6.86 25.58
C ALA A 314 22.82 5.94 25.81
N VAL A 315 24.05 6.44 25.71
CA VAL A 315 25.26 5.63 26.02
C VAL A 315 25.33 5.35 27.53
N SER A 316 25.01 6.34 28.39
CA SER A 316 24.92 6.12 29.84
C SER A 316 23.74 5.20 30.21
N CYS A 317 22.58 5.35 29.53
CA CYS A 317 21.43 4.47 29.73
C CYS A 317 21.67 3.06 29.16
N VAL A 318 22.38 2.93 28.04
CA VAL A 318 22.77 1.61 27.48
C VAL A 318 23.79 0.91 28.37
N ALA A 319 24.75 1.63 28.95
CA ALA A 319 25.67 1.06 29.93
C ALA A 319 24.94 0.67 31.22
N ALA A 320 24.07 1.54 31.75
CA ALA A 320 23.23 1.24 32.90
C ALA A 320 22.21 0.11 32.61
N ALA A 321 21.61 0.10 31.42
CA ALA A 321 20.70 -0.96 30.97
C ALA A 321 21.42 -2.27 30.70
N ALA A 322 22.67 -2.26 30.24
CA ALA A 322 23.47 -3.48 30.11
C ALA A 322 23.86 -4.08 31.47
N VAL A 323 24.19 -3.24 32.45
CA VAL A 323 24.40 -3.68 33.85
C VAL A 323 23.09 -4.15 34.43
N PHE A 324 22.00 -3.42 34.23
CA PHE A 324 20.67 -3.82 34.72
C PHE A 324 20.16 -5.08 33.99
N ALA A 325 20.39 -5.21 32.67
CA ALA A 325 20.03 -6.40 31.92
C ALA A 325 20.86 -7.63 32.29
N THR A 326 22.14 -7.47 32.63
CA THR A 326 22.96 -8.58 33.19
C THR A 326 22.49 -8.99 34.58
N CYS A 327 22.18 -8.05 35.46
CA CYS A 327 21.59 -8.32 36.74
C CYS A 327 20.16 -8.92 36.65
N TRP A 328 19.39 -8.47 35.68
CA TRP A 328 18.06 -8.98 35.32
C TRP A 328 18.12 -10.38 34.73
N HIS A 329 19.03 -10.62 33.78
CA HIS A 329 19.20 -11.91 33.11
C HIS A 329 19.75 -12.98 34.06
N GLN A 330 20.56 -12.58 35.04
CA GLN A 330 21.04 -13.47 36.12
C GLN A 330 20.01 -13.65 37.23
N GLY A 331 18.84 -13.00 37.14
CA GLY A 331 17.76 -13.17 38.13
C GLY A 331 18.01 -12.54 39.51
N TRP A 332 19.07 -11.75 39.64
CA TRP A 332 19.44 -11.13 40.94
C TRP A 332 18.37 -10.14 41.42
N ILE A 333 17.88 -9.28 40.51
CA ILE A 333 16.87 -8.27 40.82
C ILE A 333 15.53 -8.94 41.16
N HIS A 334 15.15 -9.97 40.43
CA HIS A 334 13.90 -10.69 40.64
C HIS A 334 13.89 -11.50 41.95
N ARG A 335 15.04 -12.04 42.36
CA ARG A 335 15.15 -12.87 43.56
C ARG A 335 15.33 -12.07 44.83
N SER A 336 15.84 -10.84 44.79
CA SER A 336 16.15 -10.07 45.99
C SER A 336 15.23 -8.86 46.23
N ILE A 337 14.89 -8.09 45.21
CA ILE A 337 14.19 -6.80 45.38
C ILE A 337 12.72 -6.89 44.96
N LEU A 338 12.44 -7.48 43.80
CA LEU A 338 11.09 -7.48 43.22
C LEU A 338 10.19 -8.59 43.79
N ARG A 339 10.73 -9.64 44.38
CA ARG A 339 9.94 -10.74 44.98
C ARG A 339 9.06 -10.28 46.14
N HIS A 340 9.38 -9.14 46.77
CA HIS A 340 8.55 -8.57 47.83
C HIS A 340 7.28 -7.87 47.30
N TRP A 341 7.28 -7.48 46.03
CA TRP A 341 6.24 -6.62 45.46
C TRP A 341 5.48 -7.27 44.30
N PHE A 342 6.12 -8.18 43.57
CA PHE A 342 5.52 -8.82 42.39
C PHE A 342 5.62 -10.34 42.47
N THR A 343 4.52 -10.99 42.16
CA THR A 343 4.45 -12.45 42.05
C THR A 343 4.52 -12.87 40.60
N PRO A 344 5.36 -13.86 40.22
CA PRO A 344 5.39 -14.37 38.85
C PRO A 344 4.13 -15.19 38.56
N VAL A 345 3.47 -14.84 37.46
CA VAL A 345 2.31 -15.57 36.94
C VAL A 345 2.74 -16.30 35.66
N LYS A 346 2.73 -17.62 35.70
CA LYS A 346 2.96 -18.49 34.55
C LYS A 346 1.66 -18.72 33.81
N ILE A 347 1.69 -18.59 32.49
CA ILE A 347 0.52 -18.81 31.64
C ILE A 347 0.74 -20.12 30.89
N GLU A 348 -0.16 -21.08 31.12
CA GLU A 348 -0.21 -22.33 30.37
C GLU A 348 -1.58 -22.48 29.73
N ILE A 349 -1.59 -22.75 28.43
CA ILE A 349 -2.82 -22.91 27.67
C ILE A 349 -2.82 -24.26 26.97
N GLN A 350 -3.91 -24.98 27.05
CA GLN A 350 -4.16 -26.19 26.31
C GLN A 350 -5.18 -25.93 25.22
N MET A 351 -4.78 -26.14 23.96
CA MET A 351 -5.65 -26.00 22.79
C MET A 351 -5.86 -27.35 22.10
N PRO A 352 -7.06 -27.64 21.57
CA PRO A 352 -7.30 -28.86 20.79
C PRO A 352 -6.36 -28.95 19.57
N SER A 353 -5.76 -30.11 19.34
CA SER A 353 -4.83 -30.32 18.21
C SER A 353 -5.52 -30.55 16.86
N THR A 354 -6.85 -30.67 16.84
CA THR A 354 -7.61 -31.22 15.70
C THR A 354 -8.24 -30.19 14.77
N SER A 355 -8.08 -28.88 14.97
CA SER A 355 -8.60 -27.92 14.00
C SER A 355 -7.49 -27.34 13.12
N SER A 356 -7.38 -27.86 11.91
CA SER A 356 -6.39 -27.43 10.90
C SER A 356 -6.47 -25.96 10.46
N ALA A 357 -7.51 -25.24 10.83
CA ALA A 357 -7.74 -23.87 10.40
C ALA A 357 -7.36 -22.79 11.42
N THR A 358 -7.02 -23.16 12.67
CA THR A 358 -6.77 -22.19 13.77
C THR A 358 -5.35 -22.23 14.33
N LEU A 359 -4.48 -23.08 13.80
CA LEU A 359 -3.24 -23.49 14.47
C LEU A 359 -2.06 -22.54 14.29
N ASP A 360 -2.11 -21.60 13.37
CA ASP A 360 -0.99 -20.67 13.08
C ASP A 360 -1.22 -19.24 13.57
N LEU A 361 -2.31 -18.98 14.28
CA LEU A 361 -2.57 -17.66 14.83
C LEU A 361 -1.87 -17.50 16.18
N PRO A 362 -1.15 -16.38 16.40
CA PRO A 362 -0.53 -16.11 17.68
C PRO A 362 -1.61 -15.94 18.76
N VAL A 363 -1.46 -16.65 19.86
CA VAL A 363 -2.29 -16.47 21.04
C VAL A 363 -1.69 -15.34 21.88
N CYS A 364 -2.50 -14.33 22.18
CA CYS A 364 -2.10 -13.19 22.99
C CYS A 364 -2.85 -13.18 24.32
N ALA A 365 -2.13 -12.92 25.41
CA ALA A 365 -2.69 -12.72 26.74
C ALA A 365 -2.58 -11.25 27.13
N PHE A 366 -3.67 -10.69 27.65
CA PHE A 366 -3.77 -9.33 28.17
C PHE A 366 -4.27 -9.40 29.62
N PHE A 367 -3.67 -8.66 30.51
CA PHE A 367 -4.01 -8.66 31.93
C PHE A 367 -4.69 -7.35 32.32
N PHE A 368 -5.71 -7.45 33.16
CA PHE A 368 -6.52 -6.34 33.63
C PHE A 368 -6.70 -6.42 35.11
N GLU A 369 -6.65 -5.30 35.81
CA GLU A 369 -7.03 -5.22 37.23
C GLU A 369 -8.56 -5.34 37.37
N ASN A 370 -9.03 -6.05 38.39
CA ASN A 370 -10.45 -6.31 38.58
C ASN A 370 -11.04 -5.39 39.65
N ASP A 371 -11.05 -4.08 39.40
CA ASP A 371 -11.51 -3.06 40.37
C ASP A 371 -12.99 -2.66 40.24
N GLY A 372 -13.79 -3.44 39.54
CA GLY A 372 -15.26 -3.35 39.61
C GLY A 372 -15.96 -2.48 38.55
N ASN A 373 -15.46 -1.34 38.08
CA ASN A 373 -16.21 -0.46 37.18
C ASN A 373 -15.56 -0.14 35.83
N GLU A 374 -14.27 -0.02 35.73
CA GLU A 374 -13.49 0.03 34.48
C GLU A 374 -12.29 -0.89 34.64
N ILE A 375 -11.96 -1.65 33.60
CA ILE A 375 -10.90 -2.65 33.64
C ILE A 375 -9.69 -2.10 32.87
N PRO A 376 -8.78 -1.35 33.51
CA PRO A 376 -7.58 -0.88 32.83
C PRO A 376 -6.63 -2.05 32.55
N GLU A 377 -6.09 -2.09 31.33
CA GLU A 377 -5.04 -3.05 30.99
C GLU A 377 -3.77 -2.76 31.80
N VAL A 378 -3.24 -3.78 32.48
CA VAL A 378 -1.99 -3.65 33.23
C VAL A 378 -0.83 -3.41 32.25
N PRO A 379 -0.09 -2.30 32.34
CA PRO A 379 0.96 -1.97 31.40
C PRO A 379 2.05 -3.05 31.32
N ASN A 380 2.55 -3.29 30.10
CA ASN A 380 3.66 -4.22 29.82
C ASN A 380 3.40 -5.71 30.13
N THR A 381 2.16 -6.10 30.36
CA THR A 381 1.80 -7.50 30.68
C THR A 381 1.39 -8.31 29.46
N ARG A 382 1.18 -7.69 28.31
CA ARG A 382 0.84 -8.39 27.06
C ARG A 382 1.87 -9.44 26.70
N ARG A 383 1.43 -10.68 26.51
CA ARG A 383 2.28 -11.82 26.15
C ARG A 383 1.76 -12.52 24.90
N VAL A 384 2.69 -12.93 24.05
CA VAL A 384 2.43 -13.85 22.94
C VAL A 384 2.87 -15.23 23.38
N LEU A 385 1.97 -16.20 23.27
CA LEU A 385 2.23 -17.57 23.65
C LEU A 385 2.82 -18.35 22.48
N SER A 386 3.74 -19.24 22.79
CA SER A 386 4.40 -20.13 21.84
C SER A 386 4.45 -21.57 22.35
N ALA A 387 4.64 -22.51 21.44
CA ALA A 387 4.89 -23.89 21.82
C ALA A 387 6.20 -23.99 22.64
N PRO A 388 6.27 -24.83 23.66
CA PRO A 388 7.51 -25.05 24.43
C PRO A 388 8.60 -25.59 23.49
N SER A 389 9.87 -25.24 23.78
CA SER A 389 11.00 -25.77 23.01
C SER A 389 11.06 -27.31 23.17
N LYS A 390 11.53 -28.01 22.11
CA LYS A 390 11.52 -29.48 21.98
C LYS A 390 12.07 -30.28 23.18
N LYS A 391 12.76 -29.64 24.13
CA LYS A 391 13.28 -30.32 25.35
C LYS A 391 12.24 -30.61 26.42
N ASN A 392 11.06 -29.95 26.40
CA ASN A 392 10.03 -30.05 27.45
C ASN A 392 8.64 -30.40 26.91
N ALA A 393 8.55 -30.98 25.72
CA ALA A 393 7.28 -31.32 25.10
C ALA A 393 6.82 -32.73 25.49
N GLU A 394 6.09 -32.86 26.58
CA GLU A 394 5.16 -33.97 26.76
C GLU A 394 3.93 -33.71 25.86
N ASN A 395 3.96 -34.25 24.65
CA ASN A 395 2.83 -34.18 23.73
C ASN A 395 1.81 -35.29 24.06
N SER A 396 0.73 -34.92 24.72
CA SER A 396 -0.49 -35.70 24.55
C SER A 396 -1.06 -35.42 23.17
N SER A 397 -1.34 -36.43 22.38
CA SER A 397 -1.79 -36.34 20.98
C SER A 397 -3.10 -35.54 20.77
N LYS A 398 -3.78 -35.15 21.82
CA LYS A 398 -5.10 -34.52 21.82
C LYS A 398 -5.07 -33.01 22.03
N TYR A 399 -4.01 -32.45 22.64
CA TYR A 399 -3.92 -31.03 22.97
C TYR A 399 -2.52 -30.48 22.72
N LYS A 400 -2.45 -29.27 22.15
CA LYS A 400 -1.22 -28.50 22.00
C LYS A 400 -1.07 -27.56 23.19
N ARG A 401 0.04 -27.68 23.93
CA ARG A 401 0.37 -26.80 25.04
C ARG A 401 1.09 -25.56 24.53
N LEU A 402 0.64 -24.39 24.95
CA LEU A 402 1.28 -23.09 24.68
C LEU A 402 1.67 -22.46 26.01
N ILE A 403 2.87 -21.86 26.05
CA ILE A 403 3.40 -21.17 27.21
C ILE A 403 3.83 -19.75 26.83
N ALA A 404 3.80 -18.85 27.79
CA ALA A 404 4.37 -17.51 27.66
C ALA A 404 5.47 -17.29 28.70
N LYS A 405 6.27 -16.23 28.49
CA LYS A 405 7.15 -15.72 29.54
C LYS A 405 6.32 -15.25 30.73
N ASP A 406 6.83 -15.47 31.94
CA ASP A 406 6.18 -15.05 33.18
C ASP A 406 5.77 -13.57 33.14
N VAL A 407 4.63 -13.27 33.71
CA VAL A 407 4.14 -11.93 33.95
C VAL A 407 4.26 -11.70 35.47
N PHE A 408 4.80 -10.54 35.84
CA PHE A 408 4.95 -10.17 37.24
C PHE A 408 3.82 -9.23 37.64
N LEU A 409 2.97 -9.66 38.56
CA LEU A 409 1.82 -8.89 39.06
C LEU A 409 1.93 -8.64 40.55
N THR A 410 1.36 -7.53 41.01
CA THR A 410 1.19 -7.30 42.46
C THR A 410 0.12 -8.24 43.02
N PRO A 411 0.14 -8.57 44.31
CA PRO A 411 -0.96 -9.30 44.90
C PRO A 411 -2.28 -8.56 44.74
N GLY A 412 -3.29 -9.24 44.20
CA GLY A 412 -4.58 -8.62 43.88
C GLY A 412 -5.47 -9.51 43.01
N ALA A 413 -6.65 -8.99 42.67
CA ALA A 413 -7.60 -9.66 41.79
C ALA A 413 -7.40 -9.18 40.33
N TYR A 414 -7.31 -10.10 39.42
CA TYR A 414 -7.02 -9.83 38.00
C TYR A 414 -7.98 -10.59 37.09
N ARG A 415 -8.09 -10.08 35.89
CA ARG A 415 -8.71 -10.79 34.75
C ARG A 415 -7.69 -10.91 33.62
N VAL A 416 -7.61 -12.08 33.03
CA VAL A 416 -6.84 -12.26 31.79
C VAL A 416 -7.79 -12.43 30.61
N LYS A 417 -7.50 -11.69 29.55
CA LYS A 417 -8.11 -11.82 28.24
C LYS A 417 -7.15 -12.60 27.36
N LEU A 418 -7.54 -13.75 26.90
CA LEU A 418 -6.80 -14.55 25.93
C LEU A 418 -7.45 -14.38 24.57
N VAL A 419 -6.65 -14.02 23.57
CA VAL A 419 -7.10 -13.80 22.19
C VAL A 419 -6.34 -14.73 21.29
N ALA A 420 -7.04 -15.62 20.62
CA ALA A 420 -6.48 -16.56 19.64
C ALA A 420 -7.27 -16.43 18.33
N GLY A 421 -6.87 -15.48 17.47
CA GLY A 421 -7.64 -15.15 16.29
C GLY A 421 -9.07 -14.72 16.66
N PRO A 422 -10.09 -15.58 16.32
CA PRO A 422 -11.49 -15.27 16.63
C PRO A 422 -11.88 -15.51 18.07
N TYR A 423 -11.04 -16.24 18.79
CA TYR A 423 -11.39 -16.72 20.12
C TYR A 423 -10.96 -15.70 21.17
N VAL A 424 -11.92 -15.19 21.91
CA VAL A 424 -11.69 -14.33 23.08
C VAL A 424 -12.19 -15.06 24.30
N TRP A 425 -11.31 -15.21 25.27
CA TRP A 425 -11.62 -15.89 26.51
C TRP A 425 -11.17 -15.05 27.69
N TRP A 426 -12.00 -15.00 28.73
CA TRP A 426 -11.73 -14.25 29.94
C TRP A 426 -11.69 -15.21 31.16
N LYS A 427 -10.70 -15.04 31.99
CA LYS A 427 -10.61 -15.73 33.29
C LYS A 427 -10.24 -14.74 34.36
N SER A 428 -11.01 -14.76 35.45
CA SER A 428 -10.66 -14.08 36.71
C SER A 428 -9.77 -14.98 37.55
N PHE A 429 -8.78 -14.40 38.17
CA PHE A 429 -7.87 -15.09 39.06
C PHE A 429 -7.33 -14.12 40.11
N SER A 430 -6.83 -14.64 41.23
CA SER A 430 -6.17 -13.86 42.28
C SER A 430 -4.70 -14.20 42.33
N VAL A 431 -3.88 -13.18 42.51
CA VAL A 431 -2.44 -13.29 42.68
C VAL A 431 -2.15 -13.11 44.16
N GLY A 432 -1.57 -14.13 44.79
CA GLY A 432 -1.07 -14.09 46.16
C GLY A 432 0.43 -13.78 46.20
N LYS A 433 1.08 -14.18 47.31
CA LYS A 433 2.54 -14.08 47.48
C LYS A 433 3.32 -15.27 46.92
N GLU A 434 2.62 -16.35 46.56
CA GLU A 434 3.20 -17.56 45.99
C GLU A 434 3.08 -17.56 44.46
N ASP A 435 3.97 -18.31 43.80
CA ASP A 435 3.97 -18.46 42.34
C ASP A 435 2.58 -18.91 41.85
N CYS A 436 2.03 -18.19 40.89
CA CYS A 436 0.71 -18.47 40.33
C CYS A 436 0.86 -19.11 38.93
N VAL A 437 0.19 -20.25 38.72
CA VAL A 437 0.08 -20.88 37.41
C VAL A 437 -1.35 -20.68 36.89
N LEU A 438 -1.48 -19.98 35.80
CA LEU A 438 -2.74 -19.75 35.13
C LEU A 438 -2.94 -20.83 34.07
N ASP A 439 -3.64 -21.90 34.43
CA ASP A 439 -4.02 -22.97 33.50
C ASP A 439 -5.36 -22.66 32.84
N CYS A 440 -5.39 -22.69 31.50
CA CYS A 440 -6.54 -22.35 30.70
C CYS A 440 -6.77 -23.38 29.59
N GLN A 441 -8.02 -23.83 29.46
CA GLN A 441 -8.42 -24.76 28.41
C GLN A 441 -9.39 -24.11 27.44
N PHE A 442 -9.04 -24.05 26.16
CA PHE A 442 -9.94 -23.64 25.10
C PHE A 442 -10.79 -24.81 24.64
N LEU A 443 -12.05 -24.85 25.06
CA LEU A 443 -12.91 -25.99 24.83
C LEU A 443 -13.99 -25.78 23.76
N LYS A 444 -14.28 -24.56 23.30
CA LYS A 444 -15.37 -24.28 22.34
C LYS A 444 -15.04 -23.19 21.35
N ASP A 445 -15.69 -23.31 20.17
CA ASP A 445 -15.78 -22.25 19.14
C ASP A 445 -16.45 -21.00 19.74
N MET A 446 -15.77 -19.90 19.77
CA MET A 446 -16.21 -18.64 20.40
C MET A 446 -16.29 -17.50 19.39
N ARG A 447 -16.82 -17.77 18.18
CA ARG A 447 -17.21 -16.73 17.26
C ARG A 447 -18.20 -15.80 17.97
N ARG A 448 -17.95 -14.50 17.88
CA ARG A 448 -18.80 -13.50 18.54
C ARG A 448 -19.82 -12.90 17.57
N PRO A 449 -20.99 -12.51 18.06
CA PRO A 449 -21.95 -11.77 17.25
C PRO A 449 -21.37 -10.43 16.79
N ILE A 450 -21.69 -10.05 15.55
CA ILE A 450 -21.32 -8.75 14.96
C ILE A 450 -22.59 -7.96 14.72
N LYS A 451 -22.57 -6.69 15.11
CA LYS A 451 -23.62 -5.73 14.78
C LYS A 451 -23.39 -5.21 13.37
N VAL A 452 -24.29 -5.50 12.46
CA VAL A 452 -24.25 -4.99 11.08
C VAL A 452 -25.05 -3.69 10.99
N ILE A 453 -24.40 -2.65 10.46
CA ILE A 453 -24.99 -1.33 10.23
C ILE A 453 -25.01 -1.11 8.71
N PRO A 454 -26.17 -1.32 8.07
CA PRO A 454 -26.27 -1.12 6.62
C PRO A 454 -26.36 0.36 6.28
N ASN A 455 -25.76 0.72 5.14
CA ASN A 455 -25.84 2.04 4.54
C ASN A 455 -26.03 1.90 3.03
N ALA A 456 -26.88 2.72 2.42
CA ALA A 456 -27.10 2.72 0.99
C ALA A 456 -27.05 4.15 0.44
N VAL A 457 -26.34 4.33 -0.67
CA VAL A 457 -26.21 5.62 -1.34
C VAL A 457 -26.60 5.50 -2.80
N ASP A 458 -27.25 6.51 -3.33
CA ASP A 458 -27.51 6.64 -4.76
C ASP A 458 -26.19 6.79 -5.52
N SER A 459 -25.97 5.96 -6.52
CA SER A 459 -24.70 5.94 -7.28
C SER A 459 -24.49 7.17 -8.18
N VAL A 460 -25.53 7.92 -8.46
CA VAL A 460 -25.49 9.10 -9.35
C VAL A 460 -25.41 10.39 -8.54
N THR A 461 -26.25 10.52 -7.53
CA THR A 461 -26.36 11.75 -6.72
C THR A 461 -25.48 11.75 -5.48
N GLY A 462 -25.08 10.56 -5.01
CA GLY A 462 -24.37 10.39 -3.74
C GLY A 462 -25.25 10.56 -2.51
N SER A 463 -26.57 10.72 -2.70
CA SER A 463 -27.52 10.92 -1.60
C SER A 463 -27.68 9.65 -0.77
N ASP A 464 -27.84 9.79 0.54
CA ASP A 464 -28.16 8.67 1.43
C ASP A 464 -29.61 8.22 1.21
N ILE A 465 -29.79 6.96 0.83
CA ILE A 465 -31.08 6.31 0.60
C ILE A 465 -31.33 5.14 1.57
N SER A 466 -30.56 5.06 2.64
CA SER A 466 -30.63 3.95 3.60
C SER A 466 -32.01 3.76 4.19
N ALA A 467 -32.74 4.86 4.46
CA ALA A 467 -34.10 4.83 5.08
C ALA A 467 -35.17 4.16 4.19
N GLN A 468 -34.99 4.17 2.85
CA GLN A 468 -35.90 3.55 1.89
C GLN A 468 -35.37 2.24 1.32
N THR A 469 -34.22 1.76 1.81
CA THR A 469 -33.54 0.55 1.33
C THR A 469 -33.84 -0.63 2.26
N THR A 470 -34.38 -1.70 1.70
CA THR A 470 -34.52 -2.97 2.39
C THR A 470 -33.28 -3.80 2.25
N VAL A 471 -32.71 -4.23 3.37
CA VAL A 471 -31.50 -5.06 3.39
C VAL A 471 -31.86 -6.47 3.81
N LYS A 472 -31.56 -7.45 2.95
CA LYS A 472 -31.73 -8.87 3.21
C LYS A 472 -30.37 -9.57 3.22
N VAL A 473 -30.28 -10.63 3.99
CA VAL A 473 -29.09 -11.49 4.05
C VAL A 473 -29.46 -12.92 3.67
N SER A 474 -28.50 -13.65 3.09
CA SER A 474 -28.70 -15.07 2.81
C SER A 474 -28.49 -15.86 4.08
N TYR A 475 -29.59 -16.36 4.64
CA TYR A 475 -29.59 -17.20 5.85
C TYR A 475 -30.27 -18.53 5.55
N ASN A 476 -29.58 -19.64 5.81
CA ASN A 476 -30.04 -21.01 5.50
C ASN A 476 -30.53 -21.20 4.04
N GLY A 477 -29.88 -20.50 3.08
CA GLY A 477 -30.24 -20.56 1.66
C GLY A 477 -31.37 -19.64 1.21
N PHE A 478 -32.00 -18.90 2.11
CA PHE A 478 -33.09 -17.97 1.83
C PHE A 478 -32.68 -16.52 2.07
N TRP A 479 -33.32 -15.58 1.36
CA TRP A 479 -33.15 -14.16 1.58
C TRP A 479 -34.08 -13.68 2.70
N VAL A 480 -33.52 -13.43 3.88
CA VAL A 480 -34.23 -13.00 5.09
C VAL A 480 -33.89 -11.53 5.38
N PRO A 481 -34.86 -10.68 5.77
CA PRO A 481 -34.55 -9.32 6.22
C PRO A 481 -33.49 -9.34 7.31
N LEU A 482 -32.54 -8.40 7.27
CA LEU A 482 -31.42 -8.35 8.22
C LEU A 482 -31.90 -8.29 9.67
N ASN A 483 -33.01 -7.57 9.92
CA ASN A 483 -33.59 -7.40 11.25
C ASN A 483 -34.25 -8.68 11.81
N ASP A 484 -34.63 -9.61 10.93
CA ASP A 484 -35.29 -10.87 11.31
C ASP A 484 -34.30 -11.98 11.60
N VAL A 485 -33.01 -11.75 11.29
CA VAL A 485 -31.94 -12.71 11.64
C VAL A 485 -31.54 -12.51 13.10
N PRO A 486 -31.55 -13.57 13.92
CA PRO A 486 -31.09 -13.46 15.31
C PRO A 486 -29.67 -12.90 15.37
N LYS A 487 -29.47 -11.83 16.15
CA LYS A 487 -28.17 -11.13 16.25
C LYS A 487 -27.03 -12.07 16.61
N GLU A 488 -27.31 -13.11 17.40
CA GLU A 488 -26.33 -14.10 17.83
C GLU A 488 -25.89 -15.07 16.70
N LYS A 489 -26.55 -15.03 15.53
CA LYS A 489 -26.21 -15.89 14.40
C LYS A 489 -25.30 -15.22 13.37
N ILE A 490 -25.21 -13.89 13.37
CA ILE A 490 -24.28 -13.16 12.51
C ILE A 490 -22.94 -13.13 13.22
N LEU A 491 -22.11 -14.12 12.94
CA LEU A 491 -20.89 -14.37 13.68
C LEU A 491 -19.64 -13.88 12.92
N SER A 492 -18.62 -13.48 13.68
CA SER A 492 -17.30 -13.18 13.15
C SER A 492 -16.72 -14.36 12.34
N ASN A 493 -15.80 -14.06 11.41
CA ASN A 493 -15.15 -15.03 10.50
C ASN A 493 -16.12 -15.92 9.69
N THR A 494 -17.23 -15.36 9.28
CA THR A 494 -18.15 -16.00 8.36
C THR A 494 -18.33 -15.15 7.12
N VAL A 495 -18.69 -15.77 5.99
CA VAL A 495 -19.04 -15.06 4.76
C VAL A 495 -20.53 -14.90 4.70
N TRP A 496 -21.00 -13.67 4.58
CA TRP A 496 -22.40 -13.36 4.44
C TRP A 496 -22.67 -12.71 3.09
N LYS A 497 -23.80 -13.06 2.49
CA LYS A 497 -24.30 -12.41 1.27
C LYS A 497 -25.38 -11.40 1.66
N PHE A 498 -25.23 -10.20 1.16
CA PHE A 498 -26.17 -9.09 1.36
C PHE A 498 -26.89 -8.79 0.07
N LYS A 499 -28.15 -8.45 0.17
CA LYS A 499 -28.98 -7.94 -0.92
C LYS A 499 -29.62 -6.62 -0.45
N PHE A 500 -29.30 -5.56 -1.16
CA PHE A 500 -29.91 -4.24 -0.97
C PHE A 500 -30.95 -4.02 -2.06
N SER A 501 -32.16 -3.61 -1.68
CA SER A 501 -33.27 -3.36 -2.59
C SER A 501 -33.99 -2.09 -2.18
N ALA A 502 -34.24 -1.19 -3.13
CA ALA A 502 -35.00 0.02 -2.94
C ALA A 502 -35.89 0.28 -4.16
N ASP A 503 -37.06 0.92 -3.96
CA ASP A 503 -37.95 1.25 -5.06
C ASP A 503 -37.26 2.25 -6.02
N GLY A 504 -37.36 1.96 -7.32
CA GLY A 504 -36.69 2.76 -8.35
C GLY A 504 -35.24 2.45 -8.57
N TYR A 505 -34.64 1.51 -7.84
CA TYR A 505 -33.22 1.10 -7.96
C TYR A 505 -33.08 -0.37 -8.35
N ASN A 506 -31.93 -0.69 -8.94
CA ASN A 506 -31.55 -2.07 -9.18
C ASN A 506 -31.05 -2.70 -7.88
N ASP A 507 -31.37 -3.99 -7.69
CA ASP A 507 -30.88 -4.73 -6.55
C ASP A 507 -29.34 -4.86 -6.59
N GLU A 508 -28.68 -4.61 -5.47
CA GLU A 508 -27.23 -4.84 -5.31
C GLU A 508 -27.01 -6.06 -4.42
N ILE A 509 -26.22 -7.03 -4.94
CA ILE A 509 -25.91 -8.27 -4.22
C ILE A 509 -24.40 -8.45 -4.18
N PHE A 510 -23.86 -8.63 -2.98
CA PHE A 510 -22.44 -8.91 -2.79
C PHE A 510 -22.19 -9.79 -1.57
N SER A 511 -20.99 -10.35 -1.49
CA SER A 511 -20.56 -11.17 -0.36
C SER A 511 -19.46 -10.45 0.39
N LEU A 512 -19.56 -10.43 1.71
CA LEU A 512 -18.53 -9.91 2.60
C LEU A 512 -18.09 -11.00 3.56
N ARG A 513 -16.78 -11.07 3.79
CA ARG A 513 -16.20 -11.85 4.88
C ARG A 513 -15.96 -10.92 6.04
N PHE A 514 -16.50 -11.25 7.20
CA PHE A 514 -16.29 -10.47 8.41
C PHE A 514 -14.94 -10.82 9.02
N ASP A 515 -14.19 -9.80 9.41
CA ASP A 515 -12.96 -9.99 10.15
C ASP A 515 -13.22 -10.24 11.64
N TRP A 516 -12.23 -10.87 12.26
CA TRP A 516 -12.28 -11.33 13.65
C TRP A 516 -12.36 -10.23 14.70
N TYR A 517 -11.99 -8.99 14.35
CA TYR A 517 -11.79 -7.88 15.29
C TYR A 517 -12.95 -6.87 15.33
N GLN A 518 -13.95 -7.05 14.48
CA GLN A 518 -15.04 -6.09 14.36
C GLN A 518 -16.19 -6.45 15.29
N ASP A 519 -16.59 -5.51 16.14
CA ASP A 519 -17.82 -5.59 16.92
C ASP A 519 -19.00 -5.00 16.13
N GLU A 520 -18.72 -4.04 15.24
CA GLU A 520 -19.66 -3.43 14.33
C GLU A 520 -19.11 -3.47 12.90
N LEU A 521 -19.97 -3.67 11.94
CA LEU A 521 -19.65 -3.66 10.52
C LEU A 521 -20.59 -2.72 9.76
N TYR A 522 -20.01 -1.72 9.12
CA TYR A 522 -20.71 -0.84 8.19
C TYR A 522 -20.70 -1.48 6.80
N VAL A 523 -21.89 -1.85 6.32
CA VAL A 523 -22.07 -2.48 5.01
C VAL A 523 -22.71 -1.45 4.09
N SER A 524 -21.92 -0.88 3.16
CA SER A 524 -22.39 0.16 2.26
C SER A 524 -22.61 -0.38 0.86
N ALA A 525 -23.79 -0.07 0.28
CA ALA A 525 -24.14 -0.36 -1.10
C ALA A 525 -24.31 0.94 -1.90
N SER A 526 -23.78 0.95 -3.12
CA SER A 526 -23.99 2.02 -4.10
C SER A 526 -25.07 1.58 -5.08
N MET A 527 -26.30 2.08 -4.91
CA MET A 527 -27.49 1.65 -5.63
C MET A 527 -27.65 2.41 -6.94
N SER A 528 -27.83 1.71 -8.05
CA SER A 528 -28.04 2.30 -9.37
C SER A 528 -29.54 2.49 -9.65
N PRO A 529 -30.00 3.70 -10.03
CA PRO A 529 -31.39 3.92 -10.41
C PRO A 529 -31.79 3.03 -11.60
N LYS A 530 -33.02 2.53 -11.59
CA LYS A 530 -33.59 1.85 -12.75
C LYS A 530 -33.85 2.89 -13.84
N ASN A 531 -33.37 2.63 -15.07
CA ASN A 531 -33.68 3.49 -16.23
C ASN A 531 -35.20 3.49 -16.49
N THR A 532 -35.88 4.55 -16.12
CA THR A 532 -37.32 4.75 -16.33
C THR A 532 -37.66 5.16 -17.78
N GLN A 533 -36.73 5.03 -18.74
CA GLN A 533 -36.99 5.35 -20.13
C GLN A 533 -37.15 4.09 -21.00
N ALA A 534 -38.26 3.38 -20.79
CA ALA A 534 -38.75 2.41 -21.78
C ALA A 534 -40.24 2.13 -21.59
N LYS A 535 -41.09 3.18 -21.48
CA LYS A 535 -42.53 3.06 -21.66
C LYS A 535 -43.11 4.39 -22.13
N ASP A 536 -42.79 4.81 -23.33
CA ASP A 536 -43.60 5.70 -24.13
C ASP A 536 -43.09 5.68 -25.59
N LYS A 537 -43.44 4.59 -26.27
CA LYS A 537 -43.64 4.51 -27.71
C LYS A 537 -44.46 3.27 -28.03
N LYS A 538 -45.73 3.44 -27.97
CA LYS A 538 -46.71 2.76 -28.83
C LYS A 538 -47.59 3.81 -29.45
#